data_f0a818b6071599b190b146126425c30a
#
_entry.id   f0a818b6071599b190b146126425c30a
#
_cell.length_a   1.000
_cell.length_b   1.000
_cell.length_c   1.000
_cell.angle_alpha   90.00
_cell.angle_beta   90.00
_cell.angle_gamma   90.00
#
_symmetry.space_group_name_H-M   'P 1'
#
loop_
_entity.id
_entity.type
_entity.pdbx_description
1 polymer ?
#
loop_
_entity_poly.entity_id
_entity_poly.type
_entity_poly.pdbx_seq_one_letter_code
_entity_poly.pdbx_strand_id
1 'polypeptide(L)'
;MTASTDRPRAVVDTNVVVYAYDMDDSRKHSIARELLVGLSNENRLVWSTQVFNEFCAVAMSPKRKSTLSPDQITIILRELAATGEVVPVTPSLTFRALDAIPRFSLSFWDALIWSTAVENRVPVIYTEDFQDGREIDGVRFVNPFSMSAPLPT
;
A
#
# COMPACT_ATOMS: atom_id res chain seq x y z
N MET A 1 12.79 -4.07 31.18
CA MET A 1 12.31 -4.83 30.01
C MET A 1 11.09 -4.11 29.44
N THR A 2 11.31 -3.25 28.50
CA THR A 2 10.21 -2.75 27.68
C THR A 2 9.83 -3.89 26.75
N ALA A 3 8.61 -4.42 26.89
CA ALA A 3 8.04 -5.29 25.87
C ALA A 3 8.04 -4.49 24.57
N SER A 4 8.90 -4.84 23.62
CA SER A 4 8.81 -4.35 22.27
C SER A 4 7.45 -4.81 21.77
N THR A 5 6.50 -3.90 21.70
CA THR A 5 5.29 -4.09 20.90
C THR A 5 5.75 -3.99 19.46
N ASP A 6 6.41 -5.05 18.99
CA ASP A 6 6.87 -5.15 17.61
C ASP A 6 5.63 -5.37 16.74
N ARG A 7 4.91 -4.27 16.49
CA ARG A 7 3.78 -4.28 15.58
C ARG A 7 4.30 -4.52 14.18
N PRO A 8 3.61 -5.34 13.38
CA PRO A 8 4.10 -5.73 12.06
C PRO A 8 4.25 -4.54 11.12
N ARG A 9 5.26 -4.59 10.27
CA ARG A 9 5.39 -3.67 9.13
C ARG A 9 4.28 -3.93 8.13
N ALA A 10 3.94 -2.93 7.35
CA ALA A 10 2.88 -3.01 6.36
C ALA A 10 3.26 -2.31 5.05
N VAL A 11 2.86 -2.92 3.94
CA VAL A 11 2.80 -2.28 2.62
C VAL A 11 1.42 -1.64 2.47
N VAL A 12 1.36 -0.48 1.86
CA VAL A 12 0.11 0.22 1.55
C VAL A 12 -0.10 0.27 0.05
N ASP A 13 -1.25 -0.21 -0.41
CA ASP A 13 -1.60 -0.25 -1.83
C ASP A 13 -1.98 1.14 -2.37
N THR A 14 -1.92 1.29 -3.68
CA THR A 14 -2.15 2.54 -4.40
C THR A 14 -3.50 3.17 -4.11
N ASN A 15 -4.58 2.38 -4.02
CA ASN A 15 -5.92 2.91 -3.74
C ASN A 15 -5.98 3.67 -2.41
N VAL A 16 -5.30 3.18 -1.39
CA VAL A 16 -5.23 3.85 -0.08
C VAL A 16 -4.46 5.17 -0.18
N VAL A 17 -3.35 5.20 -0.91
CA VAL A 17 -2.57 6.42 -1.13
C VAL A 17 -3.40 7.47 -1.88
N VAL A 18 -4.13 7.04 -2.90
CA VAL A 18 -5.01 7.95 -3.67
C VAL A 18 -6.03 8.62 -2.76
N TYR A 19 -6.68 7.89 -1.86
CA TYR A 19 -7.61 8.48 -0.89
C TYR A 19 -6.94 9.47 0.06
N ALA A 20 -5.68 9.26 0.39
CA ALA A 20 -4.94 10.20 1.25
C ALA A 20 -4.73 11.58 0.61
N TYR A 21 -4.84 11.67 -0.71
CA TYR A 21 -4.69 12.91 -1.51
C TYR A 21 -5.96 13.34 -2.23
N ASP A 22 -7.06 12.59 -2.11
CA ASP A 22 -8.35 12.89 -2.72
C ASP A 22 -9.39 13.15 -1.61
N MET A 23 -9.96 14.35 -1.60
CA MET A 23 -10.94 14.77 -0.61
C MET A 23 -12.39 14.51 -1.02
N ASP A 24 -12.64 13.92 -2.19
CA ASP A 24 -14.01 13.63 -2.66
C ASP A 24 -14.76 12.68 -1.71
N ASP A 25 -14.06 11.72 -1.11
CA ASP A 25 -14.57 10.90 -0.01
C ASP A 25 -13.88 11.29 1.31
N SER A 26 -14.50 12.16 2.07
CA SER A 26 -13.91 12.69 3.31
C SER A 26 -13.64 11.63 4.37
N ARG A 27 -14.47 10.58 4.45
CA ARG A 27 -14.29 9.47 5.39
C ARG A 27 -13.06 8.66 5.05
N LYS A 28 -12.94 8.21 3.80
CA LYS A 28 -11.78 7.43 3.34
C LYS A 28 -10.51 8.26 3.35
N HIS A 29 -10.60 9.55 3.00
CA HIS A 29 -9.47 10.46 3.11
C HIS A 29 -8.90 10.52 4.53
N SER A 30 -9.75 10.71 5.54
CA SER A 30 -9.32 10.77 6.93
C SER A 30 -8.70 9.45 7.40
N ILE A 31 -9.33 8.32 7.08
CA ILE A 31 -8.83 6.98 7.45
C ILE A 31 -7.47 6.72 6.80
N ALA A 32 -7.32 7.01 5.51
CA ALA A 32 -6.06 6.81 4.79
C ALA A 32 -4.93 7.65 5.39
N ARG A 33 -5.19 8.92 5.69
CA ARG A 33 -4.18 9.80 6.31
C ARG A 33 -3.79 9.34 7.71
N GLU A 34 -4.74 8.97 8.55
CA GLU A 34 -4.46 8.44 9.88
C GLU A 34 -3.62 7.17 9.83
N LEU A 35 -3.94 6.27 8.89
CA LEU A 35 -3.17 5.04 8.68
C LEU A 35 -1.71 5.34 8.30
N LEU A 36 -1.49 6.19 7.31
CA LEU A 36 -0.15 6.53 6.84
C LEU A 36 0.68 7.21 7.92
N VAL A 37 0.09 8.16 8.65
CA VAL A 37 0.75 8.85 9.76
C VAL A 37 1.11 7.86 10.88
N GLY A 38 0.18 6.99 11.25
CA GLY A 38 0.41 5.99 12.29
C GLY A 38 1.53 5.02 11.94
N LEU A 39 1.51 4.47 10.73
CA LEU A 39 2.56 3.55 10.26
C LEU A 39 3.93 4.24 10.17
N SER A 40 3.96 5.49 9.69
CA SER A 40 5.20 6.26 9.59
C SER A 40 5.80 6.57 10.97
N ASN A 41 4.99 7.03 11.91
CA ASN A 41 5.44 7.34 13.26
C ASN A 41 6.00 6.14 14.01
N GLU A 42 5.52 4.95 13.69
CA GLU A 42 5.98 3.69 14.30
C GLU A 42 7.10 3.00 13.49
N ASN A 43 7.61 3.61 12.42
CA ASN A 43 8.59 3.04 11.49
C ASN A 43 8.16 1.69 10.88
N ARG A 44 6.89 1.55 10.57
CA ARG A 44 6.28 0.32 10.05
C ARG A 44 5.92 0.38 8.58
N LEU A 45 6.01 1.55 7.97
CA LEU A 45 5.57 1.79 6.59
C LEU A 45 6.62 1.30 5.60
N VAL A 46 6.18 0.47 4.65
CA VAL A 46 6.99 0.01 3.52
C VAL A 46 6.30 0.41 2.22
N TRP A 47 7.04 1.08 1.37
CA TRP A 47 6.60 1.49 0.04
C TRP A 47 7.17 0.58 -1.03
N SER A 48 6.32 0.11 -1.94
CA SER A 48 6.76 -0.54 -3.19
C SER A 48 6.87 0.50 -4.31
N THR A 49 7.88 0.38 -5.15
CA THR A 49 7.97 1.20 -6.37
C THR A 49 6.79 0.98 -7.33
N GLN A 50 6.12 -0.19 -7.28
CA GLN A 50 4.86 -0.41 -7.97
C GLN A 50 3.81 0.64 -7.57
N VAL A 51 3.64 0.87 -6.28
CA VAL A 51 2.65 1.82 -5.75
C VAL A 51 2.97 3.25 -6.20
N PHE A 52 4.23 3.64 -6.19
CA PHE A 52 4.64 4.94 -6.69
C PHE A 52 4.33 5.13 -8.17
N ASN A 53 4.61 4.11 -8.99
CA ASN A 53 4.35 4.14 -10.43
C ASN A 53 2.84 4.17 -10.75
N GLU A 54 2.05 3.37 -10.05
CA GLU A 54 0.60 3.37 -10.20
C GLU A 54 -0.01 4.70 -9.73
N PHE A 55 0.49 5.27 -8.63
CA PHE A 55 0.06 6.58 -8.17
C PHE A 55 0.31 7.66 -9.23
N CYS A 56 1.47 7.67 -9.88
CA CYS A 56 1.78 8.58 -10.98
C CYS A 56 0.74 8.46 -12.10
N ALA A 57 0.45 7.24 -12.53
CA ALA A 57 -0.52 6.98 -13.61
C ALA A 57 -1.93 7.47 -13.24
N VAL A 58 -2.38 7.20 -12.03
CA VAL A 58 -3.69 7.65 -11.53
C VAL A 58 -3.74 9.17 -11.39
N ALA A 59 -2.73 9.79 -10.80
CA ALA A 59 -2.70 11.23 -10.52
C ALA A 59 -2.66 12.08 -11.79
N MET A 60 -2.06 11.56 -12.87
CA MET A 60 -2.01 12.22 -14.18
C MET A 60 -3.20 11.86 -15.09
N SER A 61 -4.06 10.94 -14.68
CA SER A 61 -5.16 10.46 -15.54
C SER A 61 -6.14 11.57 -15.89
N PRO A 62 -6.47 11.77 -17.18
CA PRO A 62 -7.47 12.77 -17.62
C PRO A 62 -8.89 12.43 -17.16
N LYS A 63 -9.14 11.23 -16.66
CA LYS A 63 -10.43 10.81 -16.09
C LYS A 63 -10.69 11.42 -14.71
N ARG A 64 -9.67 11.96 -14.05
CA ARG A 64 -9.84 12.64 -12.77
C ARG A 64 -10.40 14.05 -12.96
N LYS A 65 -11.17 14.51 -11.98
CA LYS A 65 -11.68 15.91 -11.94
C LYS A 65 -10.52 16.91 -11.84
N SER A 66 -9.44 16.54 -11.16
CA SER A 66 -8.24 17.36 -11.00
C SER A 66 -7.01 16.49 -11.22
N THR A 67 -6.23 16.80 -12.23
CA THR A 67 -4.97 16.12 -12.54
C THR A 67 -3.81 16.85 -11.86
N LEU A 68 -2.80 16.10 -11.46
CA LEU A 68 -1.57 16.65 -10.93
C LEU A 68 -0.50 16.71 -12.03
N SER A 69 0.32 17.75 -11.99
CA SER A 69 1.49 17.85 -12.86
C SER A 69 2.62 16.91 -12.39
N PRO A 70 3.58 16.56 -13.26
CA PRO A 70 4.75 15.79 -12.85
C PRO A 70 5.53 16.44 -11.69
N ASP A 71 5.63 17.76 -11.64
CA ASP A 71 6.31 18.47 -10.55
C ASP A 71 5.57 18.32 -9.21
N GLN A 72 4.25 18.43 -9.23
CA GLN A 72 3.43 18.20 -8.03
C GLN A 72 3.55 16.75 -7.55
N ILE A 73 3.51 15.78 -8.46
CA ILE A 73 3.67 14.35 -8.14
C ILE A 73 5.06 14.10 -7.55
N THR A 74 6.10 14.70 -8.11
CA THR A 74 7.47 14.56 -7.60
C THR A 74 7.56 15.01 -6.14
N ILE A 75 6.95 16.13 -5.78
CA ILE A 75 6.91 16.61 -4.40
C ILE A 75 6.23 15.59 -3.49
N ILE A 76 5.06 15.09 -3.89
CA ILE A 76 4.30 14.09 -3.13
C ILE A 76 5.11 12.82 -2.93
N LEU A 77 5.72 12.28 -3.99
CA LEU A 77 6.48 11.02 -3.88
C LEU A 77 7.74 11.17 -3.02
N ARG A 78 8.39 12.33 -3.04
CA ARG A 78 9.52 12.60 -2.14
C ARG A 78 9.09 12.64 -0.68
N GLU A 79 7.93 13.25 -0.40
CA GLU A 79 7.35 13.23 0.95
C GLU A 79 7.01 11.81 1.40
N LEU A 80 6.34 11.03 0.55
CA LEU A 80 6.01 9.64 0.84
C LEU A 80 7.27 8.79 1.06
N ALA A 81 8.28 8.94 0.21
CA ALA A 81 9.55 8.20 0.35
C ALA A 81 10.27 8.50 1.66
N ALA A 82 10.09 9.69 2.22
CA ALA A 82 10.65 10.06 3.53
C ALA A 82 9.89 9.46 4.72
N THR A 83 8.70 8.92 4.51
CA THR A 83 7.84 8.37 5.58
C THR A 83 8.02 6.87 5.85
N GLY A 84 8.78 6.17 5.03
CA GLY A 84 8.95 4.73 5.15
C GLY A 84 10.11 4.19 4.33
N GLU A 85 10.32 2.88 4.41
CA GLU A 85 11.29 2.17 3.58
C GLU A 85 10.74 1.97 2.17
N VAL A 86 11.50 2.35 1.16
CA VAL A 86 11.13 2.14 -0.25
C VAL A 86 11.85 0.90 -0.78
N VAL A 87 11.09 -0.09 -1.26
CA VAL A 87 11.61 -1.33 -1.82
C VAL A 87 11.29 -1.45 -3.31
N PRO A 88 12.25 -1.89 -4.13
CA PRO A 88 12.06 -1.96 -5.57
C PRO A 88 11.30 -3.22 -6.00
N VAL A 89 10.56 -3.11 -7.09
CA VAL A 89 10.11 -4.27 -7.85
C VAL A 89 11.26 -4.77 -8.72
N THR A 90 11.62 -6.04 -8.54
CA THR A 90 12.69 -6.70 -9.27
C THR A 90 12.11 -7.74 -10.25
N PRO A 91 12.87 -8.21 -11.25
CA PRO A 91 12.41 -9.29 -12.13
C PRO A 91 11.97 -10.56 -11.39
N SER A 92 12.65 -10.91 -10.30
CA SER A 92 12.30 -12.10 -9.51
C SER A 92 10.92 -11.96 -8.85
N LEU A 93 10.51 -10.76 -8.46
CA LEU A 93 9.16 -10.49 -7.93
C LEU A 93 8.09 -10.69 -9.02
N THR A 94 8.38 -10.28 -10.25
CA THR A 94 7.49 -10.51 -11.39
C THR A 94 7.29 -12.01 -11.66
N PHE A 95 8.37 -12.79 -11.63
CA PHE A 95 8.27 -14.25 -11.80
C PHE A 95 7.51 -14.92 -10.66
N ARG A 96 7.72 -14.53 -9.42
CA ARG A 96 6.94 -15.00 -8.27
C ARG A 96 5.46 -14.64 -8.40
N ALA A 97 5.15 -13.44 -8.87
CA ALA A 97 3.77 -13.01 -9.12
C ALA A 97 3.08 -13.89 -10.16
N LEU A 98 3.77 -14.19 -11.27
CA LEU A 98 3.24 -15.07 -12.32
C LEU A 98 2.95 -16.49 -11.81
N ASP A 99 3.81 -17.04 -10.96
CA ASP A 99 3.59 -18.34 -10.31
C ASP A 99 2.40 -18.30 -9.32
N ALA A 100 2.22 -17.19 -8.61
CA ALA A 100 1.16 -17.03 -7.62
C ALA A 100 -0.25 -16.89 -8.23
N ILE A 101 -0.37 -16.32 -9.42
CA ILE A 101 -1.65 -16.04 -10.07
C ILE A 101 -2.54 -17.29 -10.16
N PRO A 102 -2.11 -18.41 -10.76
CA PRO A 102 -2.96 -19.60 -10.83
C PRO A 102 -3.13 -20.31 -9.49
N ARG A 103 -2.15 -20.21 -8.59
CA ARG A 103 -2.18 -20.89 -7.29
C ARG A 103 -3.18 -20.27 -6.33
N PHE A 104 -3.31 -18.94 -6.35
CA PHE A 104 -4.09 -18.19 -5.38
C PHE A 104 -5.24 -17.39 -6.00
N SER A 105 -5.45 -17.50 -7.31
CA SER A 105 -6.48 -16.76 -8.05
C SER A 105 -6.36 -15.23 -7.86
N LEU A 106 -5.15 -14.71 -8.05
CA LEU A 106 -4.84 -13.28 -7.92
C LEU A 106 -4.85 -12.59 -9.29
N SER A 107 -5.17 -11.30 -9.31
CA SER A 107 -4.80 -10.44 -10.43
C SER A 107 -3.28 -10.25 -10.47
N PHE A 108 -2.74 -9.85 -11.62
CA PHE A 108 -1.30 -9.61 -11.74
C PHE A 108 -0.81 -8.56 -10.72
N TRP A 109 -1.51 -7.45 -10.59
CA TRP A 109 -1.09 -6.36 -9.70
C TRP A 109 -1.17 -6.75 -8.21
N ASP A 110 -2.19 -7.51 -7.82
CA ASP A 110 -2.30 -8.05 -6.47
C ASP A 110 -1.20 -9.08 -6.18
N ALA A 111 -0.90 -9.94 -7.15
CA ALA A 111 0.19 -10.91 -7.05
C ALA A 111 1.56 -10.21 -6.93
N LEU A 112 1.75 -9.09 -7.62
CA LEU A 112 3.01 -8.35 -7.60
C LEU A 112 3.24 -7.65 -6.25
N ILE A 113 2.21 -7.00 -5.69
CA ILE A 113 2.33 -6.37 -4.37
C ILE A 113 2.50 -7.41 -3.26
N TRP A 114 1.78 -8.54 -3.37
CA TRP A 114 1.94 -9.68 -2.47
C TRP A 114 3.37 -10.24 -2.53
N SER A 115 3.91 -10.41 -3.73
CA SER A 115 5.28 -10.87 -3.98
C SER A 115 6.32 -9.96 -3.31
N THR A 116 6.11 -8.65 -3.41
CA THR A 116 6.95 -7.65 -2.74
C THR A 116 6.90 -7.79 -1.22
N ALA A 117 5.71 -7.98 -0.67
CA ALA A 117 5.54 -8.17 0.77
C ALA A 117 6.23 -9.46 1.27
N VAL A 118 6.09 -10.57 0.54
CA VAL A 118 6.76 -11.83 0.87
C VAL A 118 8.28 -11.67 0.87
N GLU A 119 8.84 -11.08 -0.19
CA GLU A 119 10.29 -10.91 -0.34
C GLU A 119 10.90 -10.08 0.80
N ASN A 120 10.19 -9.04 1.21
CA ASN A 120 10.66 -8.11 2.23
C ASN A 120 10.19 -8.48 3.64
N ARG A 121 9.56 -9.64 3.80
CA ARG A 121 9.05 -10.14 5.09
C ARG A 121 8.10 -9.16 5.76
N VAL A 122 7.22 -8.57 4.96
CA VAL A 122 6.18 -7.66 5.42
C VAL A 122 4.87 -8.42 5.52
N PRO A 123 4.30 -8.63 6.72
CA PRO A 123 3.18 -9.54 6.91
C PRO A 123 1.80 -8.94 6.64
N VAL A 124 1.72 -7.63 6.34
CA VAL A 124 0.43 -6.94 6.15
C VAL A 124 0.46 -6.09 4.89
N ILE A 125 -0.63 -6.17 4.11
CA ILE A 125 -0.91 -5.27 2.98
C ILE A 125 -2.24 -4.58 3.26
N TYR A 126 -2.26 -3.25 3.32
CA TYR A 126 -3.49 -2.47 3.36
C TYR A 126 -3.98 -2.18 1.96
N THR A 127 -5.15 -2.66 1.61
CA THR A 127 -5.78 -2.49 0.30
C THR A 127 -7.30 -2.54 0.40
N GLU A 128 -8.01 -1.79 -0.45
CA GLU A 128 -9.47 -1.82 -0.54
C GLU A 128 -9.98 -2.94 -1.46
N ASP A 129 -9.19 -3.32 -2.48
CA ASP A 129 -9.65 -4.10 -3.64
C ASP A 129 -9.51 -5.61 -3.45
N PHE A 130 -9.19 -6.09 -2.28
CA PHE A 130 -8.97 -7.50 -2.01
C PHE A 130 -9.88 -8.02 -0.89
N GLN A 131 -10.03 -9.35 -0.81
CA GLN A 131 -10.80 -9.98 0.27
C GLN A 131 -10.20 -9.63 1.63
N ASP A 132 -10.91 -8.81 2.39
CA ASP A 132 -10.49 -8.39 3.73
C ASP A 132 -10.23 -9.60 4.64
N GLY A 133 -9.07 -9.60 5.28
CA GLY A 133 -8.63 -10.64 6.18
C GLY A 133 -8.05 -11.90 5.52
N ARG A 134 -8.04 -12.00 4.18
CA ARG A 134 -7.39 -13.15 3.51
C ARG A 134 -5.89 -13.15 3.79
N GLU A 135 -5.37 -14.33 4.08
CA GLU A 135 -3.95 -14.56 4.31
C GLU A 135 -3.39 -15.54 3.28
N ILE A 136 -2.25 -15.20 2.68
CA ILE A 136 -1.54 -16.03 1.71
C ILE A 136 -0.06 -16.05 2.10
N ASP A 137 0.46 -17.23 2.46
CA ASP A 137 1.85 -17.47 2.83
C ASP A 137 2.37 -16.44 3.87
N GLY A 138 1.58 -16.21 4.92
CA GLY A 138 1.94 -15.32 6.01
C GLY A 138 1.73 -13.82 5.74
N VAL A 139 1.18 -13.46 4.58
CA VAL A 139 0.82 -12.08 4.25
C VAL A 139 -0.69 -11.91 4.31
N ARG A 140 -1.14 -11.00 5.16
CA ARG A 140 -2.55 -10.69 5.38
C ARG A 140 -2.97 -9.43 4.63
N PHE A 141 -4.06 -9.51 3.90
CA PHE A 141 -4.70 -8.37 3.25
C PHE A 141 -5.75 -7.76 4.18
N VAL A 142 -5.65 -6.46 4.42
CA VAL A 142 -6.55 -5.73 5.33
C VAL A 142 -7.14 -4.53 4.60
N ASN A 143 -8.47 -4.43 4.60
CA ASN A 143 -9.16 -3.25 4.12
C ASN A 143 -9.27 -2.21 5.25
N PRO A 144 -8.54 -1.09 5.17
CA PRO A 144 -8.56 -0.09 6.24
C PRO A 144 -9.88 0.68 6.33
N PHE A 145 -10.70 0.61 5.28
CA PHE A 145 -11.99 1.32 5.19
C PHE A 145 -13.17 0.48 5.68
N SER A 146 -12.94 -0.81 5.94
CA SER A 146 -13.94 -1.69 6.52
C SER A 146 -14.24 -1.28 7.96
N MET A 147 -15.54 -1.25 8.34
CA MET A 147 -15.97 -0.95 9.70
C MET A 147 -15.48 -1.96 10.74
N SER A 148 -15.07 -3.17 10.30
CA SER A 148 -14.49 -4.23 11.13
C SER A 148 -12.98 -4.16 11.27
N ALA A 149 -12.28 -3.31 10.49
CA ALA A 149 -10.85 -3.14 10.60
C ALA A 149 -10.51 -2.27 11.80
N PRO A 150 -9.79 -2.78 12.83
CA PRO A 150 -9.24 -1.91 13.84
C PRO A 150 -8.23 -0.97 13.18
N LEU A 151 -8.43 0.34 13.36
CA LEU A 151 -7.38 1.31 13.01
C LEU A 151 -6.12 0.92 13.79
N PRO A 152 -4.93 1.00 13.18
CA PRO A 152 -3.69 0.80 13.92
C PRO A 152 -3.60 1.85 15.01
N THR A 153 -3.84 1.41 16.23
CA THR A 153 -3.64 2.23 17.44
C THR A 153 -2.16 2.29 17.78
#